data_b6600fa72a73a1f5f0b48f4706894833
#
_entry.id   b6600fa72a73a1f5f0b48f4706894833
#
_cell.length_a   1.000
_cell.length_b   1.000
_cell.length_c   1.000
_cell.angle_alpha   90.00
_cell.angle_beta   90.00
_cell.angle_gamma   90.00
#
_symmetry.space_group_name_H-M   'P 1'
#
loop_
_entity.id
_entity.type
_entity.pdbx_description
1 polymer ?
#
loop_
_entity_poly.entity_id
_entity_poly.type
_entity_poly.pdbx_seq_one_letter_code
_entity_poly.pdbx_strand_id
1 'polypeptide(L)'
;MKLLLSLALILTFSTSFFSYSNTATTGITVGKKVVLQSKILNEDRPIRIFIPDTVKDDQPLYVIYLLDGVEHFHTASGVIKSLVDYEQIPNAMLVAIDTTNRVRDYLPKVEGEPKTEFQTFVKNKWPEAGQTDNFLKFVSDELMPYINSNYSTNGYTTLIGHSNAGTLALYTLVNQPELFNNYIAISPNSWWSDEELKNNILKYTKQPKGEQTLFISVASEGARFYTGALNTLVNLEQQMPPQLKWEYKHYPTFSHMGTILPALSDSLIHLFSDLIFKVTDEHGKFADVSLITGYYQALSDKYGFELKTPQDVYVEFAHSQQKFGNTKKAITTLKHFTRDYPNAAYSHMRLSQGYTANKQFKEAVTSMKHALELAKQNSRDPLLIDALQDMVNEAQENL
;
A
#
# COMPACT_ATOMS: atom_id res chain seq x y z
N MET A 1 78.67 21.03 56.49
CA MET A 1 77.30 21.21 56.94
C MET A 1 76.50 21.63 55.75
N LYS A 2 75.94 20.70 54.98
CA LYS A 2 75.25 20.93 53.72
C LYS A 2 73.77 20.72 53.95
N LEU A 3 72.97 21.77 53.67
CA LEU A 3 71.51 21.78 53.73
C LEU A 3 71.00 21.18 52.37
N LEU A 4 70.25 20.09 52.44
CA LEU A 4 69.53 19.52 51.31
C LEU A 4 68.07 20.07 51.32
N LEU A 5 67.76 20.91 50.36
CA LEU A 5 66.40 21.32 50.04
C LEU A 5 65.76 20.24 49.13
N SER A 6 64.74 19.54 49.65
CA SER A 6 63.87 18.66 48.80
C SER A 6 62.74 19.42 48.25
N LEU A 7 62.71 19.53 46.93
CA LEU A 7 61.61 20.12 46.16
C LEU A 7 60.57 19.05 45.87
N ALA A 8 59.41 19.11 46.50
CA ALA A 8 58.29 18.22 46.23
C ALA A 8 57.47 18.80 45.06
N LEU A 9 57.50 18.11 43.91
CA LEU A 9 56.71 18.41 42.74
C LEU A 9 55.31 17.79 42.88
N ILE A 10 54.30 18.59 43.14
CA ILE A 10 52.91 18.16 43.19
C ILE A 10 52.38 18.15 41.75
N LEU A 11 52.26 16.94 41.16
CA LEU A 11 51.53 16.75 39.88
C LEU A 11 50.02 16.71 40.19
N THR A 12 49.32 17.76 39.86
CA THR A 12 47.84 17.80 39.82
C THR A 12 47.36 17.08 38.55
N PHE A 13 46.89 15.86 38.67
CA PHE A 13 46.17 15.16 37.60
C PHE A 13 44.77 15.79 37.50
N SER A 14 44.55 16.61 36.47
CA SER A 14 43.21 17.06 36.08
C SER A 14 42.51 15.86 35.40
N THR A 15 41.70 15.14 36.13
CA THR A 15 40.78 14.15 35.55
C THR A 15 39.62 14.90 34.87
N SER A 16 39.71 15.06 33.57
CA SER A 16 38.58 15.51 32.75
C SER A 16 37.51 14.42 32.78
N PHE A 17 36.46 14.61 33.57
CA PHE A 17 35.25 13.79 33.49
C PHE A 17 34.58 14.08 32.16
N PHE A 18 34.74 13.21 31.17
CA PHE A 18 33.87 13.18 30.01
C PHE A 18 32.49 12.77 30.53
N SER A 19 31.59 13.74 30.67
CA SER A 19 30.17 13.47 30.84
C SER A 19 29.66 12.81 29.53
N TYR A 20 29.53 11.49 29.53
CA TYR A 20 28.75 10.81 28.53
C TYR A 20 27.31 11.28 28.71
N SER A 21 26.84 12.11 27.80
CA SER A 21 25.42 12.39 27.64
C SER A 21 24.70 11.07 27.40
N ASN A 22 23.87 10.69 28.35
CA ASN A 22 23.01 9.52 28.23
C ASN A 22 21.93 9.84 27.17
N THR A 23 22.28 9.65 25.89
CA THR A 23 21.31 9.74 24.81
C THR A 23 20.41 8.51 24.92
N ALA A 24 19.18 8.72 25.36
CA ALA A 24 18.16 7.69 25.30
C ALA A 24 17.88 7.36 23.82
N THR A 25 18.26 6.19 23.37
CA THR A 25 17.90 5.68 22.05
C THR A 25 16.51 5.08 22.12
N THR A 26 15.56 5.63 21.39
CA THR A 26 14.24 5.03 21.17
C THR A 26 14.25 4.26 19.86
N GLY A 27 13.79 3.00 19.87
CA GLY A 27 13.68 2.19 18.65
C GLY A 27 12.56 2.70 17.73
N ILE A 28 12.78 2.61 16.42
CA ILE A 28 11.73 2.80 15.42
C ILE A 28 11.04 1.46 15.19
N THR A 29 9.77 1.35 15.54
CA THR A 29 9.00 0.11 15.38
C THR A 29 8.26 0.12 14.04
N VAL A 30 8.51 -0.90 13.21
CA VAL A 30 7.82 -1.12 11.94
C VAL A 30 6.84 -2.28 12.12
N GLY A 31 5.63 -2.01 12.59
CA GLY A 31 4.59 -3.01 12.76
C GLY A 31 4.79 -3.97 13.95
N LYS A 32 4.02 -5.04 13.99
CA LYS A 32 4.00 -6.03 15.07
C LYS A 32 4.00 -7.46 14.52
N LYS A 33 4.52 -8.40 15.31
CA LYS A 33 4.46 -9.84 15.03
C LYS A 33 3.45 -10.50 15.96
N VAL A 34 2.57 -11.31 15.39
CA VAL A 34 1.57 -12.12 16.09
C VAL A 34 1.82 -13.59 15.72
N VAL A 35 1.57 -14.52 16.63
CA VAL A 35 1.63 -15.94 16.34
C VAL A 35 0.23 -16.53 16.48
N LEU A 36 -0.32 -17.04 15.37
CA LEU A 36 -1.59 -17.75 15.36
C LEU A 36 -1.33 -19.24 15.54
N GLN A 37 -2.02 -19.88 16.49
CA GLN A 37 -2.03 -21.32 16.60
C GLN A 37 -3.06 -21.87 15.63
N SER A 38 -2.59 -22.34 14.47
CA SER A 38 -3.47 -22.91 13.47
C SER A 38 -3.87 -24.33 13.82
N LYS A 39 -5.16 -24.57 13.91
CA LYS A 39 -5.73 -25.91 14.05
C LYS A 39 -5.72 -26.67 12.72
N ILE A 40 -5.92 -25.95 11.62
CA ILE A 40 -5.94 -26.51 10.26
C ILE A 40 -4.56 -27.03 9.86
N LEU A 41 -3.51 -26.22 10.13
CA LEU A 41 -2.14 -26.59 9.80
C LEU A 41 -1.45 -27.38 10.93
N ASN A 42 -2.06 -27.44 12.11
CA ASN A 42 -1.52 -28.04 13.34
C ASN A 42 -0.11 -27.51 13.68
N GLU A 43 0.07 -26.18 13.57
CA GLU A 43 1.34 -25.50 13.85
C GLU A 43 1.14 -24.04 14.24
N ASP A 44 2.16 -23.44 14.85
CA ASP A 44 2.24 -22.02 15.08
C ASP A 44 2.58 -21.27 13.77
N ARG A 45 1.71 -20.32 13.38
CA ARG A 45 1.91 -19.52 12.18
C ARG A 45 2.18 -18.06 12.54
N PRO A 46 3.42 -17.58 12.41
CA PRO A 46 3.77 -16.19 12.66
C PRO A 46 3.22 -15.29 11.52
N ILE A 47 2.65 -14.16 11.93
CA ILE A 47 2.08 -13.13 11.06
C ILE A 47 2.69 -11.79 11.43
N ARG A 48 3.08 -11.00 10.44
CA ARG A 48 3.57 -9.62 10.62
C ARG A 48 2.51 -8.65 10.14
N ILE A 49 2.18 -7.66 10.95
CA ILE A 49 1.13 -6.70 10.67
C ILE A 49 1.73 -5.31 10.70
N PHE A 50 1.47 -4.54 9.65
CA PHE A 50 1.85 -3.14 9.54
C PHE A 50 0.64 -2.32 9.11
N ILE A 51 0.46 -1.17 9.76
CA ILE A 51 -0.51 -0.13 9.41
C ILE A 51 0.27 1.18 9.40
N PRO A 52 0.19 2.00 8.33
CA PRO A 52 0.81 3.32 8.32
C PRO A 52 0.32 4.18 9.49
N ASP A 53 1.22 4.90 10.13
CA ASP A 53 0.94 5.77 11.29
C ASP A 53 0.08 7.00 10.96
N THR A 54 -0.09 7.29 9.67
CA THR A 54 -0.99 8.34 9.15
C THR A 54 -2.45 7.91 9.11
N VAL A 55 -2.73 6.60 9.15
CA VAL A 55 -4.09 6.05 9.14
C VAL A 55 -4.69 6.13 10.55
N LYS A 56 -5.91 6.67 10.65
CA LYS A 56 -6.64 6.77 11.92
C LYS A 56 -7.35 5.47 12.27
N ASP A 57 -7.47 5.19 13.57
CA ASP A 57 -8.02 3.93 14.10
C ASP A 57 -9.48 3.64 13.68
N ASP A 58 -10.26 4.67 13.32
CA ASP A 58 -11.66 4.56 12.93
C ASP A 58 -11.89 4.35 11.42
N GLN A 59 -10.82 4.39 10.63
CA GLN A 59 -10.91 4.24 9.18
C GLN A 59 -10.84 2.77 8.76
N PRO A 60 -11.77 2.29 7.93
CA PRO A 60 -11.73 0.92 7.44
C PRO A 60 -10.55 0.71 6.48
N LEU A 61 -9.85 -0.42 6.65
CA LEU A 61 -8.61 -0.73 5.98
C LEU A 61 -8.81 -1.71 4.82
N TYR A 62 -8.22 -1.40 3.69
CA TYR A 62 -7.90 -2.38 2.66
C TYR A 62 -6.82 -3.34 3.16
N VAL A 63 -6.98 -4.66 2.93
CA VAL A 63 -6.05 -5.65 3.48
C VAL A 63 -5.17 -6.26 2.39
N ILE A 64 -3.86 -6.10 2.54
CA ILE A 64 -2.85 -6.68 1.66
C ILE A 64 -2.23 -7.90 2.35
N TYR A 65 -2.52 -9.10 1.84
CA TYR A 65 -1.91 -10.35 2.28
C TYR A 65 -0.64 -10.62 1.46
N LEU A 66 0.51 -10.64 2.14
CA LEU A 66 1.81 -10.87 1.53
C LEU A 66 2.39 -12.20 2.00
N LEU A 67 2.73 -13.04 1.06
CA LEU A 67 3.43 -14.29 1.34
C LEU A 67 4.94 -14.03 1.51
N ASP A 68 5.66 -14.99 2.12
CA ASP A 68 7.08 -14.86 2.46
C ASP A 68 7.37 -13.62 3.34
N GLY A 69 6.61 -13.49 4.44
CA GLY A 69 6.66 -12.32 5.32
C GLY A 69 8.04 -12.02 5.89
N VAL A 70 8.86 -13.03 6.19
CA VAL A 70 10.21 -12.84 6.71
C VAL A 70 11.08 -12.04 5.74
N GLU A 71 11.00 -12.38 4.45
CA GLU A 71 11.83 -11.81 3.40
C GLU A 71 11.34 -10.43 2.94
N HIS A 72 10.01 -10.23 2.86
CA HIS A 72 9.45 -9.11 2.11
C HIS A 72 8.75 -8.05 2.97
N PHE A 73 8.54 -8.30 4.27
CA PHE A 73 7.79 -7.39 5.15
C PHE A 73 8.32 -5.96 5.16
N HIS A 74 9.63 -5.76 5.31
CA HIS A 74 10.21 -4.41 5.41
C HIS A 74 10.10 -3.65 4.09
N THR A 75 10.34 -4.32 2.97
CA THR A 75 10.17 -3.70 1.64
C THR A 75 8.71 -3.31 1.41
N ALA A 76 7.78 -4.22 1.70
CA ALA A 76 6.36 -3.98 1.48
C ALA A 76 5.80 -2.90 2.41
N SER A 77 6.19 -2.88 3.69
CA SER A 77 5.74 -1.84 4.62
C SER A 77 6.20 -0.45 4.20
N GLY A 78 7.43 -0.30 3.70
CA GLY A 78 7.94 0.97 3.18
C GLY A 78 7.19 1.44 1.93
N VAL A 79 6.94 0.53 0.97
CA VAL A 79 6.16 0.84 -0.25
C VAL A 79 4.73 1.22 0.11
N ILE A 80 4.04 0.42 0.93
CA ILE A 80 2.63 0.67 1.31
C ILE A 80 2.52 1.99 2.08
N LYS A 81 3.44 2.27 3.03
CA LYS A 81 3.45 3.55 3.74
C LYS A 81 3.52 4.72 2.77
N SER A 82 4.47 4.68 1.83
CA SER A 82 4.63 5.74 0.85
C SER A 82 3.37 5.92 -0.01
N LEU A 83 2.80 4.83 -0.51
CA LEU A 83 1.63 4.89 -1.38
C LEU A 83 0.36 5.38 -0.66
N VAL A 84 0.18 5.03 0.63
CA VAL A 84 -0.92 5.52 1.46
C VAL A 84 -0.72 6.99 1.83
N ASP A 85 0.46 7.37 2.28
CA ASP A 85 0.77 8.75 2.69
C ASP A 85 0.57 9.78 1.56
N TYR A 86 0.79 9.35 0.32
CA TYR A 86 0.58 10.18 -0.88
C TYR A 86 -0.73 9.88 -1.63
N GLU A 87 -1.69 9.23 -0.98
CA GLU A 87 -3.05 8.95 -1.51
C GLU A 87 -3.04 8.22 -2.88
N GLN A 88 -1.98 7.44 -3.16
CA GLN A 88 -1.86 6.64 -4.40
C GLN A 88 -2.66 5.32 -4.32
N ILE A 89 -2.90 4.84 -3.11
CA ILE A 89 -3.77 3.70 -2.80
C ILE A 89 -4.64 4.04 -1.59
N PRO A 90 -5.77 3.34 -1.38
CA PRO A 90 -6.60 3.54 -0.18
C PRO A 90 -5.83 3.23 1.11
N ASN A 91 -6.38 3.67 2.25
CA ASN A 91 -5.88 3.29 3.55
C ASN A 91 -5.76 1.77 3.66
N ALA A 92 -4.55 1.29 3.89
CA ALA A 92 -4.23 -0.12 3.80
C ALA A 92 -3.50 -0.63 5.03
N MET A 93 -3.69 -1.92 5.32
CA MET A 93 -2.84 -2.68 6.22
C MET A 93 -2.15 -3.82 5.48
N LEU A 94 -0.91 -4.10 5.88
CA LEU A 94 -0.15 -5.25 5.43
C LEU A 94 -0.28 -6.38 6.46
N VAL A 95 -0.67 -7.56 5.98
CA VAL A 95 -0.68 -8.83 6.70
C VAL A 95 0.32 -9.75 6.01
N ALA A 96 1.55 -9.79 6.50
CA ALA A 96 2.59 -10.63 5.93
C ALA A 96 2.67 -11.97 6.66
N ILE A 97 2.55 -13.07 5.92
CA ILE A 97 2.51 -14.43 6.44
C ILE A 97 3.92 -15.01 6.40
N ASP A 98 4.49 -15.30 7.56
CA ASP A 98 5.80 -15.96 7.66
C ASP A 98 5.65 -17.43 7.22
N THR A 99 6.58 -17.89 6.40
CA THR A 99 6.58 -19.25 5.90
C THR A 99 7.24 -20.21 6.89
N THR A 100 6.62 -21.34 7.17
CA THR A 100 7.19 -22.43 7.97
C THR A 100 7.67 -23.58 7.07
N ASN A 101 6.92 -23.88 6.02
CA ASN A 101 7.30 -24.84 4.98
C ASN A 101 6.78 -24.38 3.62
N ARG A 102 7.64 -23.67 2.90
CA ARG A 102 7.31 -22.97 1.65
C ARG A 102 6.88 -23.92 0.53
N VAL A 103 7.48 -25.11 0.44
CA VAL A 103 7.18 -26.09 -0.61
C VAL A 103 5.84 -26.75 -0.35
N ARG A 104 5.56 -27.14 0.91
CA ARG A 104 4.31 -27.71 1.34
C ARG A 104 3.13 -26.76 1.06
N ASP A 105 3.29 -25.49 1.44
CA ASP A 105 2.20 -24.51 1.46
C ASP A 105 1.92 -23.91 0.08
N TYR A 106 2.97 -23.69 -0.73
CA TYR A 106 2.84 -22.84 -1.94
C TYR A 106 2.81 -23.60 -3.26
N LEU A 107 3.33 -24.84 -3.30
CA LEU A 107 3.30 -25.60 -4.53
C LEU A 107 2.09 -26.55 -4.55
N PRO A 108 1.20 -26.42 -5.55
CA PRO A 108 0.05 -27.29 -5.69
C PRO A 108 0.46 -28.75 -5.82
N LYS A 109 -0.44 -29.65 -5.44
CA LYS A 109 -0.24 -31.08 -5.59
C LYS A 109 -0.04 -31.44 -7.07
N VAL A 110 0.94 -32.26 -7.34
CA VAL A 110 1.12 -32.85 -8.67
C VAL A 110 0.17 -34.01 -8.81
N GLU A 111 -0.78 -33.92 -9.73
CA GLU A 111 -1.68 -34.97 -10.04
C GLU A 111 -1.02 -36.06 -10.94
N GLY A 112 -1.05 -37.29 -10.49
CA GLY A 112 -0.43 -38.41 -11.20
C GLY A 112 1.08 -38.51 -11.08
N GLU A 113 1.75 -39.00 -12.12
CA GLU A 113 3.21 -39.09 -12.14
C GLU A 113 3.83 -37.74 -12.53
N PRO A 114 4.99 -37.39 -11.93
CA PRO A 114 5.70 -36.15 -12.25
C PRO A 114 6.03 -36.07 -13.74
N LYS A 115 5.76 -34.91 -14.35
CA LYS A 115 6.00 -34.65 -15.78
C LYS A 115 7.30 -33.92 -16.06
N THR A 116 7.92 -33.32 -15.01
CA THR A 116 9.18 -32.59 -15.11
C THR A 116 10.22 -33.12 -14.14
N GLU A 117 11.50 -32.86 -14.45
CA GLU A 117 12.59 -33.21 -13.53
C GLU A 117 12.44 -32.51 -12.17
N PHE A 118 11.94 -31.26 -12.18
CA PHE A 118 11.71 -30.52 -10.95
C PHE A 118 10.57 -31.09 -10.13
N GLN A 119 9.46 -31.49 -10.73
CA GLN A 119 8.37 -32.18 -10.05
C GLN A 119 8.87 -33.50 -9.44
N THR A 120 9.67 -34.26 -10.17
CA THR A 120 10.32 -35.49 -9.68
C THR A 120 11.23 -35.21 -8.50
N PHE A 121 12.06 -34.17 -8.60
CA PHE A 121 12.93 -33.74 -7.51
C PHE A 121 12.16 -33.33 -6.27
N VAL A 122 11.09 -32.53 -6.42
CA VAL A 122 10.24 -32.11 -5.30
C VAL A 122 9.54 -33.29 -4.66
N LYS A 123 8.91 -34.19 -5.45
CA LYS A 123 8.23 -35.41 -4.95
C LYS A 123 9.19 -36.25 -4.09
N ASN A 124 10.44 -36.37 -4.50
CA ASN A 124 11.43 -37.22 -3.81
C ASN A 124 12.03 -36.51 -2.56
N LYS A 125 12.24 -35.18 -2.64
CA LYS A 125 12.92 -34.44 -1.57
C LYS A 125 11.95 -33.86 -0.54
N TRP A 126 10.76 -33.49 -0.94
CA TRP A 126 9.73 -32.88 -0.10
C TRP A 126 8.39 -33.57 -0.31
N PRO A 127 8.23 -34.80 0.22
CA PRO A 127 7.00 -35.60 0.04
C PRO A 127 5.77 -34.90 0.64
N GLU A 128 5.95 -33.92 1.52
CA GLU A 128 4.90 -33.09 2.11
C GLU A 128 4.37 -31.99 1.17
N ALA A 129 4.99 -31.76 0.01
CA ALA A 129 4.54 -30.76 -0.96
C ALA A 129 3.09 -31.02 -1.41
N GLY A 130 2.39 -29.97 -1.81
CA GLY A 130 1.03 -30.08 -2.36
C GLY A 130 -0.07 -30.02 -1.31
N GLN A 131 0.15 -29.34 -0.19
CA GLN A 131 -0.88 -29.06 0.81
C GLN A 131 -1.43 -27.61 0.70
N THR A 132 -1.38 -27.06 -0.50
CA THR A 132 -1.82 -25.70 -0.82
C THR A 132 -3.25 -25.42 -0.39
N ASP A 133 -4.17 -26.36 -0.57
CA ASP A 133 -5.57 -26.21 -0.16
C ASP A 133 -5.73 -26.10 1.37
N ASN A 134 -4.93 -26.83 2.15
CA ASN A 134 -4.92 -26.69 3.59
C ASN A 134 -4.39 -25.32 4.02
N PHE A 135 -3.36 -24.81 3.33
CA PHE A 135 -2.86 -23.46 3.57
C PHE A 135 -3.90 -22.40 3.23
N LEU A 136 -4.57 -22.51 2.10
CA LEU A 136 -5.64 -21.57 1.72
C LEU A 136 -6.82 -21.64 2.70
N LYS A 137 -7.16 -22.84 3.19
CA LYS A 137 -8.17 -23.00 4.23
C LYS A 137 -7.76 -22.35 5.56
N PHE A 138 -6.48 -22.43 5.95
CA PHE A 138 -5.97 -21.66 7.08
C PHE A 138 -6.17 -20.15 6.86
N VAL A 139 -5.87 -19.64 5.66
CA VAL A 139 -6.04 -18.22 5.33
C VAL A 139 -7.51 -17.82 5.43
N SER A 140 -8.43 -18.58 4.82
CA SER A 140 -9.87 -18.27 4.79
C SER A 140 -10.56 -18.42 6.13
N ASP A 141 -10.26 -19.51 6.85
CA ASP A 141 -11.08 -19.95 8.00
C ASP A 141 -10.48 -19.50 9.35
N GLU A 142 -9.17 -19.18 9.40
CA GLU A 142 -8.50 -18.78 10.64
C GLU A 142 -7.89 -17.37 10.55
N LEU A 143 -7.07 -17.08 9.51
CA LEU A 143 -6.34 -15.81 9.43
C LEU A 143 -7.27 -14.62 9.09
N MET A 144 -8.07 -14.71 8.04
CA MET A 144 -8.98 -13.62 7.66
C MET A 144 -9.99 -13.31 8.75
N PRO A 145 -10.65 -14.28 9.40
CA PRO A 145 -11.51 -14.03 10.55
C PRO A 145 -10.79 -13.36 11.72
N TYR A 146 -9.55 -13.77 12.01
CA TYR A 146 -8.73 -13.11 13.03
C TYR A 146 -8.49 -11.63 12.69
N ILE A 147 -8.09 -11.33 11.46
CA ILE A 147 -7.86 -9.94 11.01
C ILE A 147 -9.15 -9.13 11.11
N ASN A 148 -10.26 -9.62 10.57
CA ASN A 148 -11.55 -8.91 10.58
C ASN A 148 -12.12 -8.69 11.99
N SER A 149 -11.78 -9.56 12.96
CA SER A 149 -12.23 -9.43 14.34
C SER A 149 -11.39 -8.44 15.16
N ASN A 150 -10.15 -8.17 14.74
CA ASN A 150 -9.21 -7.33 15.50
C ASN A 150 -8.94 -5.96 14.85
N TYR A 151 -9.37 -5.75 13.59
CA TYR A 151 -9.14 -4.51 12.84
C TYR A 151 -10.39 -4.11 12.09
N SER A 152 -10.60 -2.80 11.93
CA SER A 152 -11.64 -2.27 11.05
C SER A 152 -11.20 -2.47 9.61
N THR A 153 -11.78 -3.45 8.89
CA THR A 153 -11.48 -3.74 7.49
C THR A 153 -12.67 -3.41 6.60
N ASN A 154 -12.41 -3.04 5.35
CA ASN A 154 -13.45 -2.74 4.37
C ASN A 154 -13.87 -3.96 3.51
N GLY A 155 -13.25 -5.12 3.76
CA GLY A 155 -13.52 -6.34 3.02
C GLY A 155 -12.81 -6.45 1.66
N TYR A 156 -12.14 -5.40 1.19
CA TYR A 156 -11.37 -5.45 -0.06
C TYR A 156 -9.95 -5.99 0.21
N THR A 157 -9.51 -6.98 -0.57
CA THR A 157 -8.30 -7.75 -0.27
C THR A 157 -7.43 -8.00 -1.49
N THR A 158 -6.11 -8.08 -1.29
CA THR A 158 -5.14 -8.51 -2.31
C THR A 158 -4.22 -9.59 -1.77
N LEU A 159 -3.95 -10.62 -2.58
CA LEU A 159 -2.91 -11.60 -2.33
C LEU A 159 -1.67 -11.28 -3.17
N ILE A 160 -0.51 -11.17 -2.51
CA ILE A 160 0.79 -10.92 -3.16
C ILE A 160 1.73 -12.10 -2.91
N GLY A 161 2.30 -12.64 -3.97
CA GLY A 161 3.31 -13.69 -3.89
C GLY A 161 4.46 -13.52 -4.88
N HIS A 162 5.65 -13.91 -4.45
CA HIS A 162 6.86 -13.92 -5.27
C HIS A 162 7.37 -15.35 -5.49
N SER A 163 7.79 -15.68 -6.71
CA SER A 163 8.33 -17.01 -7.05
C SER A 163 7.30 -18.13 -6.80
N ASN A 164 7.58 -19.13 -5.96
CA ASN A 164 6.61 -20.16 -5.58
C ASN A 164 5.35 -19.60 -4.91
N ALA A 165 5.48 -18.50 -4.18
CA ALA A 165 4.32 -17.79 -3.63
C ALA A 165 3.50 -17.10 -4.74
N GLY A 166 4.15 -16.65 -5.82
CA GLY A 166 3.46 -16.20 -7.03
C GLY A 166 2.69 -17.31 -7.73
N THR A 167 3.21 -18.55 -7.69
CA THR A 167 2.48 -19.75 -8.17
C THR A 167 1.22 -19.99 -7.31
N LEU A 168 1.32 -19.83 -5.98
CA LEU A 168 0.16 -19.90 -5.10
C LEU A 168 -0.89 -18.84 -5.45
N ALA A 169 -0.46 -17.59 -5.72
CA ALA A 169 -1.39 -16.52 -6.11
C ALA A 169 -2.17 -16.88 -7.39
N LEU A 170 -1.48 -17.40 -8.42
CA LEU A 170 -2.13 -17.90 -9.64
C LEU A 170 -3.02 -19.10 -9.39
N TYR A 171 -2.60 -20.05 -8.55
CA TYR A 171 -3.40 -21.21 -8.17
C TYR A 171 -4.69 -20.79 -7.45
N THR A 172 -4.59 -19.81 -6.53
CA THR A 172 -5.75 -19.30 -5.79
C THR A 172 -6.74 -18.61 -6.74
N LEU A 173 -6.23 -17.75 -7.64
CA LEU A 173 -7.07 -17.09 -8.66
C LEU A 173 -7.89 -18.11 -9.48
N VAL A 174 -7.29 -19.24 -9.81
CA VAL A 174 -7.95 -20.25 -10.66
C VAL A 174 -8.94 -21.12 -9.88
N ASN A 175 -8.60 -21.52 -8.66
CA ASN A 175 -9.36 -22.55 -7.93
C ASN A 175 -10.32 -21.95 -6.88
N GLN A 176 -9.99 -20.76 -6.34
CA GLN A 176 -10.76 -20.04 -5.31
C GLN A 176 -10.78 -18.54 -5.61
N PRO A 177 -11.27 -18.12 -6.80
CA PRO A 177 -11.19 -16.74 -7.25
C PRO A 177 -11.87 -15.75 -6.30
N GLU A 178 -12.89 -16.19 -5.58
CA GLU A 178 -13.64 -15.38 -4.63
C GLU A 178 -12.91 -15.05 -3.32
N LEU A 179 -11.74 -15.68 -3.08
CA LEU A 179 -11.01 -15.52 -1.83
C LEU A 179 -10.37 -14.14 -1.70
N PHE A 180 -9.93 -13.57 -2.83
CA PHE A 180 -9.36 -12.21 -2.89
C PHE A 180 -9.94 -11.42 -4.05
N ASN A 181 -9.95 -10.09 -3.92
CA ASN A 181 -10.36 -9.21 -5.01
C ASN A 181 -9.25 -9.05 -6.06
N ASN A 182 -7.99 -9.06 -5.63
CA ASN A 182 -6.84 -8.88 -6.51
C ASN A 182 -5.74 -9.90 -6.23
N TYR A 183 -4.97 -10.19 -7.26
CA TYR A 183 -3.86 -11.13 -7.24
C TYR A 183 -2.62 -10.50 -7.87
N ILE A 184 -1.49 -10.54 -7.17
CA ILE A 184 -0.20 -10.06 -7.64
C ILE A 184 0.77 -11.23 -7.62
N ALA A 185 1.17 -11.69 -8.81
CA ALA A 185 2.10 -12.78 -9.02
C ALA A 185 3.42 -12.24 -9.56
N ILE A 186 4.40 -12.05 -8.67
CA ILE A 186 5.73 -11.50 -9.01
C ILE A 186 6.66 -12.66 -9.36
N SER A 187 7.18 -12.67 -10.58
CA SER A 187 8.09 -13.72 -11.07
C SER A 187 7.65 -15.13 -10.69
N PRO A 188 6.38 -15.51 -10.97
CA PRO A 188 5.82 -16.77 -10.52
C PRO A 188 6.57 -17.95 -11.12
N ASN A 189 6.74 -19.03 -10.33
CA ASN A 189 7.22 -20.31 -10.81
C ASN A 189 6.11 -21.03 -11.59
N SER A 190 5.62 -20.43 -12.68
CA SER A 190 4.48 -20.89 -13.46
C SER A 190 4.77 -22.18 -14.28
N TRP A 191 6.04 -22.55 -14.42
CA TRP A 191 6.45 -23.81 -15.02
C TRP A 191 6.30 -25.01 -14.05
N TRP A 192 6.08 -24.79 -12.75
CA TRP A 192 5.85 -25.85 -11.78
C TRP A 192 4.75 -26.79 -12.19
N SER A 193 3.67 -26.26 -12.67
CA SER A 193 2.48 -27.00 -13.05
C SER A 193 2.34 -27.19 -14.57
N ASP A 194 3.38 -27.02 -15.30
CA ASP A 194 3.66 -26.98 -16.75
C ASP A 194 2.45 -27.04 -17.70
N GLU A 195 1.42 -27.75 -17.32
CA GLU A 195 0.18 -27.92 -18.07
C GLU A 195 -1.07 -27.62 -17.21
N GLU A 196 -1.00 -27.74 -15.89
CA GLU A 196 -2.20 -27.70 -15.02
C GLU A 196 -2.66 -26.30 -14.69
N LEU A 197 -1.77 -25.37 -14.30
CA LEU A 197 -2.16 -23.97 -14.16
C LEU A 197 -2.61 -23.38 -15.49
N LYS A 198 -1.91 -23.72 -16.57
CA LYS A 198 -2.28 -23.38 -17.93
C LYS A 198 -3.68 -23.90 -18.30
N ASN A 199 -3.94 -25.20 -18.07
CA ASN A 199 -5.22 -25.81 -18.41
C ASN A 199 -6.34 -25.38 -17.44
N ASN A 200 -6.02 -24.99 -16.21
CA ASN A 200 -6.99 -24.55 -15.22
C ASN A 200 -7.33 -23.06 -15.37
N ILE A 201 -6.41 -22.20 -15.81
CA ILE A 201 -6.77 -20.86 -16.30
C ILE A 201 -7.78 -20.97 -17.45
N LEU A 202 -7.63 -21.97 -18.32
CA LEU A 202 -8.60 -22.30 -19.38
C LEU A 202 -9.94 -22.83 -18.82
N LYS A 203 -9.94 -23.38 -17.61
CA LYS A 203 -11.12 -23.89 -16.90
C LYS A 203 -11.63 -22.96 -15.82
N TYR A 204 -11.30 -21.68 -15.87
CA TYR A 204 -11.82 -20.64 -14.96
C TYR A 204 -13.36 -20.69 -14.96
N THR A 205 -13.88 -21.74 -14.34
CA THR A 205 -15.31 -22.12 -14.38
C THR A 205 -16.10 -21.48 -13.24
N LYS A 206 -15.43 -21.05 -12.16
CA LYS A 206 -16.05 -20.28 -11.11
C LYS A 206 -15.94 -18.83 -11.45
N GLN A 207 -17.03 -18.23 -11.88
CA GLN A 207 -17.07 -16.79 -12.10
C GLN A 207 -17.09 -16.08 -10.75
N PRO A 208 -16.13 -15.18 -10.47
CA PRO A 208 -16.16 -14.36 -9.26
C PRO A 208 -17.42 -13.50 -9.25
N LYS A 209 -17.90 -13.13 -8.07
CA LYS A 209 -19.07 -12.26 -7.91
C LYS A 209 -18.82 -10.80 -8.32
N GLY A 210 -17.59 -10.44 -8.72
CA GLY A 210 -17.19 -9.09 -9.10
C GLY A 210 -15.97 -9.07 -10.01
N GLU A 211 -15.53 -7.88 -10.40
CA GLU A 211 -14.28 -7.69 -11.14
C GLU A 211 -13.09 -8.09 -10.26
N GLN A 212 -12.16 -8.82 -10.87
CA GLN A 212 -10.87 -9.17 -10.26
C GLN A 212 -9.74 -8.59 -11.08
N THR A 213 -8.61 -8.35 -10.42
CA THR A 213 -7.42 -7.88 -11.12
C THR A 213 -6.25 -8.84 -10.84
N LEU A 214 -5.54 -9.21 -11.91
CA LEU A 214 -4.28 -9.94 -11.86
C LEU A 214 -3.16 -9.04 -12.37
N PHE A 215 -2.15 -8.81 -11.53
CA PHE A 215 -0.88 -8.28 -12.00
C PHE A 215 0.14 -9.41 -12.01
N ILE A 216 0.80 -9.63 -13.16
CA ILE A 216 1.84 -10.62 -13.31
C ILE A 216 3.11 -9.96 -13.80
N SER A 217 4.26 -10.32 -13.23
CA SER A 217 5.54 -9.76 -13.68
C SER A 217 6.63 -10.82 -13.79
N VAL A 218 7.66 -10.52 -14.59
CA VAL A 218 8.85 -11.35 -14.75
C VAL A 218 10.09 -10.46 -14.74
N ALA A 219 11.13 -10.91 -14.05
CA ALA A 219 12.44 -10.27 -14.02
C ALA A 219 13.33 -10.76 -15.16
N SER A 220 14.62 -10.35 -15.16
CA SER A 220 15.65 -10.93 -16.01
C SER A 220 16.03 -12.31 -15.48
N GLU A 221 15.34 -13.34 -15.94
CA GLU A 221 15.41 -14.69 -15.43
C GLU A 221 15.68 -15.71 -16.54
N GLY A 222 16.03 -16.94 -16.13
CA GLY A 222 16.24 -18.03 -17.09
C GLY A 222 14.96 -18.39 -17.87
N ALA A 223 15.16 -19.00 -19.03
CA ALA A 223 14.11 -19.26 -20.03
C ALA A 223 12.83 -19.91 -19.46
N ARG A 224 12.91 -20.76 -18.45
CA ARG A 224 11.75 -21.46 -17.85
C ARG A 224 10.74 -20.51 -17.19
N PHE A 225 11.21 -19.52 -16.40
CA PHE A 225 10.35 -18.51 -15.78
C PHE A 225 9.68 -17.65 -16.86
N TYR A 226 10.47 -17.20 -17.81
CA TYR A 226 9.98 -16.36 -18.90
C TYR A 226 8.96 -17.09 -19.76
N THR A 227 9.26 -18.33 -20.20
CA THR A 227 8.35 -19.14 -21.00
C THR A 227 7.06 -19.50 -20.26
N GLY A 228 7.17 -19.83 -18.96
CA GLY A 228 5.98 -20.14 -18.14
C GLY A 228 5.05 -18.93 -17.98
N ALA A 229 5.61 -17.74 -17.75
CA ALA A 229 4.82 -16.52 -17.69
C ALA A 229 4.19 -16.16 -19.03
N LEU A 230 4.92 -16.23 -20.14
CA LEU A 230 4.38 -15.99 -21.48
C LEU A 230 3.26 -16.96 -21.83
N ASN A 231 3.40 -18.24 -21.52
CA ASN A 231 2.35 -19.24 -21.73
C ASN A 231 1.08 -18.91 -20.91
N THR A 232 1.25 -18.44 -19.68
CA THR A 232 0.14 -17.96 -18.85
C THR A 232 -0.58 -16.76 -19.50
N LEU A 233 0.18 -15.78 -20.00
CA LEU A 233 -0.35 -14.59 -20.67
C LEU A 233 -1.09 -14.95 -21.96
N VAL A 234 -0.51 -15.82 -22.80
CA VAL A 234 -1.17 -16.29 -24.05
C VAL A 234 -2.52 -16.93 -23.73
N ASN A 235 -2.60 -17.70 -22.67
CA ASN A 235 -3.86 -18.34 -22.27
C ASN A 235 -4.88 -17.33 -21.74
N LEU A 236 -4.43 -16.35 -20.94
CA LEU A 236 -5.30 -15.25 -20.47
C LEU A 236 -5.86 -14.46 -21.67
N GLU A 237 -5.02 -14.12 -22.64
CA GLU A 237 -5.44 -13.41 -23.86
C GLU A 237 -6.43 -14.20 -24.69
N GLN A 238 -6.24 -15.51 -24.84
CA GLN A 238 -7.13 -16.37 -25.62
C GLN A 238 -8.47 -16.61 -24.95
N GLN A 239 -8.53 -16.65 -23.63
CA GLN A 239 -9.74 -17.02 -22.89
C GLN A 239 -10.51 -15.80 -22.37
N MET A 240 -9.80 -14.66 -22.14
CA MET A 240 -10.36 -13.36 -21.71
C MET A 240 -11.61 -13.52 -20.81
N PRO A 241 -11.49 -14.04 -19.60
CA PRO A 241 -12.63 -14.06 -18.68
C PRO A 241 -13.09 -12.60 -18.48
N PRO A 242 -14.33 -12.26 -18.82
CA PRO A 242 -14.76 -10.83 -18.88
C PRO A 242 -14.69 -10.13 -17.53
N GLN A 243 -14.60 -10.89 -16.44
CA GLN A 243 -14.49 -10.37 -15.07
C GLN A 243 -13.05 -10.22 -14.58
N LEU A 244 -12.05 -10.71 -15.33
CA LEU A 244 -10.65 -10.63 -14.97
C LEU A 244 -9.97 -9.52 -15.78
N LYS A 245 -9.54 -8.46 -15.11
CA LYS A 245 -8.58 -7.50 -15.66
C LYS A 245 -7.18 -8.01 -15.35
N TRP A 246 -6.27 -7.91 -16.31
CA TRP A 246 -4.89 -8.31 -16.06
C TRP A 246 -3.89 -7.36 -16.71
N GLU A 247 -2.72 -7.26 -16.05
CA GLU A 247 -1.58 -6.47 -16.50
C GLU A 247 -0.31 -7.32 -16.40
N TYR A 248 0.57 -7.16 -17.37
CA TYR A 248 1.89 -7.79 -17.39
C TYR A 248 3.00 -6.76 -17.42
N LYS A 249 4.04 -6.95 -16.60
CA LYS A 249 5.22 -6.11 -16.63
C LYS A 249 6.53 -6.91 -16.61
N HIS A 250 7.42 -6.61 -17.56
CA HIS A 250 8.75 -7.17 -17.60
C HIS A 250 9.78 -6.22 -16.99
N TYR A 251 10.65 -6.75 -16.12
CA TYR A 251 11.73 -6.02 -15.44
C TYR A 251 13.11 -6.55 -15.87
N PRO A 252 13.58 -6.21 -17.07
CA PRO A 252 14.80 -6.80 -17.66
C PRO A 252 16.09 -6.43 -16.95
N THR A 253 16.08 -5.38 -16.10
CA THR A 253 17.25 -4.90 -15.35
C THR A 253 17.32 -5.44 -13.92
N PHE A 254 16.30 -6.19 -13.48
CA PHE A 254 16.24 -6.74 -12.13
C PHE A 254 16.43 -8.26 -12.13
N SER A 255 17.14 -8.77 -11.13
CA SER A 255 17.22 -10.21 -10.87
C SER A 255 15.91 -10.73 -10.28
N HIS A 256 15.76 -12.06 -10.22
CA HIS A 256 14.62 -12.74 -9.61
C HIS A 256 14.25 -12.17 -8.21
N MET A 257 15.24 -12.03 -7.32
CA MET A 257 15.00 -11.48 -5.98
C MET A 257 14.88 -9.95 -5.96
N GLY A 258 15.54 -9.27 -6.88
CA GLY A 258 15.55 -7.80 -6.94
C GLY A 258 14.25 -7.19 -7.46
N THR A 259 13.42 -7.99 -8.16
CA THR A 259 12.19 -7.50 -8.80
C THR A 259 11.07 -7.18 -7.81
N ILE A 260 11.16 -7.67 -6.56
CA ILE A 260 10.08 -7.49 -5.57
C ILE A 260 9.77 -6.01 -5.31
N LEU A 261 10.79 -5.16 -5.17
CA LEU A 261 10.61 -3.75 -4.87
C LEU A 261 9.85 -2.99 -5.99
N PRO A 262 10.32 -2.97 -7.26
CA PRO A 262 9.59 -2.27 -8.31
C PRO A 262 8.23 -2.92 -8.60
N ALA A 263 8.12 -4.25 -8.54
CA ALA A 263 6.87 -4.93 -8.83
C ALA A 263 5.79 -4.67 -7.78
N LEU A 264 6.14 -4.56 -6.48
CA LEU A 264 5.20 -4.16 -5.43
C LEU A 264 4.64 -2.76 -5.67
N SER A 265 5.51 -1.79 -5.95
CA SER A 265 5.08 -0.41 -6.21
C SER A 265 4.19 -0.32 -7.45
N ASP A 266 4.67 -0.87 -8.58
CA ASP A 266 3.95 -0.78 -9.85
C ASP A 266 2.61 -1.51 -9.82
N SER A 267 2.57 -2.70 -9.21
CA SER A 267 1.32 -3.48 -9.11
C SER A 267 0.26 -2.78 -8.27
N LEU A 268 0.63 -2.23 -7.11
CA LEU A 268 -0.30 -1.52 -6.24
C LEU A 268 -0.82 -0.23 -6.90
N ILE A 269 0.07 0.53 -7.55
CA ILE A 269 -0.34 1.71 -8.34
C ILE A 269 -1.27 1.30 -9.49
N HIS A 270 -0.97 0.20 -10.19
CA HIS A 270 -1.83 -0.29 -11.27
C HIS A 270 -3.22 -0.68 -10.77
N LEU A 271 -3.32 -1.40 -9.65
CA LEU A 271 -4.60 -1.83 -9.06
C LEU A 271 -5.55 -0.65 -8.78
N PHE A 272 -4.98 0.49 -8.39
CA PHE A 272 -5.71 1.70 -8.02
C PHE A 272 -5.45 2.87 -8.98
N SER A 273 -5.06 2.59 -10.23
CA SER A 273 -4.77 3.63 -11.22
C SER A 273 -5.97 4.53 -11.53
N ASP A 274 -7.17 4.06 -11.29
CA ASP A 274 -8.41 4.83 -11.39
C ASP A 274 -8.67 5.75 -10.20
N LEU A 275 -7.89 5.70 -9.13
CA LEU A 275 -7.93 6.74 -8.09
C LEU A 275 -7.34 8.07 -8.58
N ILE A 276 -6.53 8.04 -9.63
CA ILE A 276 -5.88 9.24 -10.17
C ILE A 276 -6.81 9.95 -11.15
N PHE A 277 -7.56 10.93 -10.65
CA PHE A 277 -8.36 11.81 -11.51
C PHE A 277 -7.47 12.89 -12.15
N LYS A 278 -7.34 12.86 -13.48
CA LYS A 278 -6.58 13.88 -14.21
C LYS A 278 -7.43 15.11 -14.49
N VAL A 279 -7.12 16.22 -13.81
CA VAL A 279 -7.77 17.50 -14.08
C VAL A 279 -7.27 18.06 -15.41
N THR A 280 -8.19 18.54 -16.23
CA THR A 280 -7.90 19.13 -17.54
C THR A 280 -8.39 20.58 -17.61
N ASP A 281 -7.94 21.34 -18.61
CA ASP A 281 -8.40 22.70 -18.87
C ASP A 281 -9.91 22.75 -19.19
N GLU A 282 -10.44 21.74 -19.88
CA GLU A 282 -11.87 21.60 -20.18
C GLU A 282 -12.70 21.46 -18.89
N HIS A 283 -12.20 20.74 -17.90
CA HIS A 283 -12.83 20.64 -16.58
C HIS A 283 -12.91 22.01 -15.91
N GLY A 284 -11.82 22.79 -15.93
CA GLY A 284 -11.80 24.15 -15.36
C GLY A 284 -12.77 25.11 -16.05
N LYS A 285 -12.94 25.00 -17.37
CA LYS A 285 -13.85 25.84 -18.15
C LYS A 285 -15.31 25.53 -17.90
N PHE A 286 -15.69 24.26 -17.89
CA PHE A 286 -17.10 23.87 -18.05
C PHE A 286 -17.67 23.10 -16.85
N ALA A 287 -16.85 22.34 -16.11
CA ALA A 287 -17.36 21.43 -15.11
C ALA A 287 -17.60 22.08 -13.73
N ASP A 288 -18.50 21.47 -12.98
CA ASP A 288 -18.75 21.76 -11.56
C ASP A 288 -18.10 20.69 -10.67
N VAL A 289 -18.03 20.95 -9.37
CA VAL A 289 -17.45 20.04 -8.37
C VAL A 289 -18.08 18.65 -8.38
N SER A 290 -19.34 18.54 -8.81
CA SER A 290 -20.05 17.26 -8.96
C SER A 290 -19.34 16.27 -9.89
N LEU A 291 -18.50 16.76 -10.82
CA LEU A 291 -17.71 15.88 -11.69
C LEU A 291 -16.74 15.03 -10.86
N ILE A 292 -15.94 15.67 -9.99
CA ILE A 292 -14.94 14.96 -9.16
C ILE A 292 -15.61 14.19 -8.02
N THR A 293 -16.59 14.78 -7.34
CA THR A 293 -17.28 14.07 -6.24
C THR A 293 -18.09 12.87 -6.74
N GLY A 294 -18.73 12.98 -7.90
CA GLY A 294 -19.43 11.87 -8.54
C GLY A 294 -18.49 10.77 -9.04
N TYR A 295 -17.29 11.14 -9.52
CA TYR A 295 -16.27 10.17 -9.89
C TYR A 295 -15.84 9.30 -8.71
N TYR A 296 -15.50 9.92 -7.56
CA TYR A 296 -15.08 9.17 -6.37
C TYR A 296 -16.25 8.44 -5.69
N GLN A 297 -17.49 8.92 -5.84
CA GLN A 297 -18.66 8.14 -5.44
C GLN A 297 -18.80 6.87 -6.26
N ALA A 298 -18.63 6.93 -7.57
CA ALA A 298 -18.68 5.76 -8.45
C ALA A 298 -17.54 4.76 -8.13
N LEU A 299 -16.35 5.26 -7.76
CA LEU A 299 -15.27 4.40 -7.28
C LEU A 299 -15.60 3.77 -5.92
N SER A 300 -16.23 4.52 -5.02
CA SER A 300 -16.71 3.98 -3.73
C SER A 300 -17.70 2.83 -3.94
N ASP A 301 -18.63 2.98 -4.86
CA ASP A 301 -19.59 1.94 -5.23
C ASP A 301 -18.89 0.72 -5.86
N LYS A 302 -17.90 0.96 -6.72
CA LYS A 302 -17.09 -0.08 -7.35
C LYS A 302 -16.30 -0.92 -6.36
N TYR A 303 -15.63 -0.26 -5.42
CA TYR A 303 -14.76 -0.92 -4.44
C TYR A 303 -15.52 -1.41 -3.21
N GLY A 304 -16.76 -0.96 -2.99
CA GLY A 304 -17.58 -1.35 -1.85
C GLY A 304 -17.19 -0.68 -0.53
N PHE A 305 -16.41 0.41 -0.58
CA PHE A 305 -16.07 1.23 0.59
C PHE A 305 -15.92 2.70 0.23
N GLU A 306 -16.08 3.60 1.21
CA GLU A 306 -16.02 5.04 0.97
C GLU A 306 -14.63 5.49 0.54
N LEU A 307 -14.57 6.16 -0.61
CA LEU A 307 -13.41 6.86 -1.15
C LEU A 307 -13.72 8.35 -1.23
N LYS A 308 -13.02 9.15 -0.45
CA LYS A 308 -13.13 10.62 -0.53
C LYS A 308 -12.36 11.13 -1.74
N THR A 309 -12.86 12.22 -2.34
CA THR A 309 -12.09 12.95 -3.35
C THR A 309 -10.76 13.39 -2.73
N PRO A 310 -9.58 13.03 -3.29
CA PRO A 310 -8.28 13.41 -2.74
C PRO A 310 -8.10 14.93 -2.64
N GLN A 311 -7.33 15.36 -1.64
CA GLN A 311 -7.10 16.79 -1.37
C GLN A 311 -6.51 17.51 -2.57
N ASP A 312 -5.51 16.90 -3.24
CA ASP A 312 -4.86 17.49 -4.40
C ASP A 312 -5.81 17.64 -5.59
N VAL A 313 -6.74 16.69 -5.79
CA VAL A 313 -7.76 16.78 -6.84
C VAL A 313 -8.68 17.97 -6.62
N TYR A 314 -9.10 18.25 -5.38
CA TYR A 314 -9.86 19.46 -5.06
C TYR A 314 -9.08 20.73 -5.40
N VAL A 315 -7.79 20.76 -5.03
CA VAL A 315 -6.93 21.92 -5.23
C VAL A 315 -6.67 22.18 -6.72
N GLU A 316 -6.30 21.14 -7.46
CA GLU A 316 -6.05 21.23 -8.90
C GLU A 316 -7.33 21.63 -9.66
N PHE A 317 -8.46 21.06 -9.27
CA PHE A 317 -9.74 21.37 -9.91
C PHE A 317 -10.16 22.82 -9.67
N ALA A 318 -10.06 23.30 -8.43
CA ALA A 318 -10.33 24.71 -8.08
C ALA A 318 -9.36 25.67 -8.78
N HIS A 319 -8.07 25.33 -8.86
CA HIS A 319 -7.08 26.10 -9.58
C HIS A 319 -7.37 26.18 -11.07
N SER A 320 -7.73 25.06 -11.70
CA SER A 320 -8.17 25.04 -13.11
C SER A 320 -9.39 25.93 -13.34
N GLN A 321 -10.39 25.89 -12.45
CA GLN A 321 -11.55 26.77 -12.52
C GLN A 321 -11.18 28.25 -12.39
N GLN A 322 -10.27 28.61 -11.48
CA GLN A 322 -9.76 30.00 -11.34
C GLN A 322 -9.02 30.47 -12.58
N LYS A 323 -8.16 29.63 -13.17
CA LYS A 323 -7.42 29.91 -14.42
C LYS A 323 -8.34 30.39 -15.53
N PHE A 324 -9.56 29.86 -15.60
CA PHE A 324 -10.56 30.22 -16.61
C PHE A 324 -11.63 31.22 -16.13
N GLY A 325 -11.37 31.93 -15.01
CA GLY A 325 -12.25 32.99 -14.50
C GLY A 325 -13.51 32.49 -13.76
N ASN A 326 -13.64 31.17 -13.53
CA ASN A 326 -14.77 30.55 -12.83
C ASN A 326 -14.59 30.62 -11.30
N THR A 327 -14.26 31.79 -10.75
CA THR A 327 -13.88 31.96 -9.35
C THR A 327 -14.96 31.51 -8.37
N LYS A 328 -16.25 31.73 -8.71
CA LYS A 328 -17.37 31.27 -7.88
C LYS A 328 -17.45 29.73 -7.82
N LYS A 329 -17.22 29.04 -8.95
CA LYS A 329 -17.16 27.58 -8.99
C LYS A 329 -15.98 27.06 -8.17
N ALA A 330 -14.80 27.69 -8.29
CA ALA A 330 -13.63 27.35 -7.50
C ALA A 330 -13.89 27.44 -5.98
N ILE A 331 -14.56 28.52 -5.51
CA ILE A 331 -14.96 28.64 -4.10
C ILE A 331 -15.91 27.49 -3.71
N THR A 332 -16.86 27.13 -4.56
CA THR A 332 -17.77 25.99 -4.30
C THR A 332 -16.98 24.69 -4.17
N THR A 333 -16.01 24.45 -5.05
CA THR A 333 -15.10 23.30 -4.98
C THR A 333 -14.31 23.27 -3.66
N LEU A 334 -13.75 24.41 -3.26
CA LEU A 334 -12.98 24.53 -2.01
C LEU A 334 -13.85 24.41 -0.75
N LYS A 335 -15.13 24.78 -0.80
CA LYS A 335 -16.11 24.50 0.25
C LYS A 335 -16.40 23.00 0.38
N HIS A 336 -16.50 22.27 -0.72
CA HIS A 336 -16.59 20.81 -0.69
C HIS A 336 -15.33 20.19 -0.06
N PHE A 337 -14.16 20.73 -0.40
CA PHE A 337 -12.89 20.30 0.21
C PHE A 337 -12.91 20.47 1.74
N THR A 338 -13.33 21.64 2.27
CA THR A 338 -13.42 21.86 3.73
C THR A 338 -14.50 20.99 4.39
N ARG A 339 -15.57 20.62 3.68
CA ARG A 339 -16.60 19.72 4.20
C ARG A 339 -16.06 18.29 4.35
N ASP A 340 -15.32 17.80 3.36
CA ASP A 340 -14.81 16.43 3.35
C ASP A 340 -13.55 16.28 4.23
N TYR A 341 -12.81 17.38 4.44
CA TYR A 341 -11.61 17.47 5.27
C TYR A 341 -11.69 18.60 6.31
N PRO A 342 -12.68 18.56 7.24
CA PRO A 342 -12.96 19.69 8.13
C PRO A 342 -11.83 20.00 9.12
N ASN A 343 -11.01 19.00 9.46
CA ASN A 343 -9.91 19.11 10.42
C ASN A 343 -8.54 19.34 9.75
N ALA A 344 -8.49 19.49 8.42
CA ALA A 344 -7.26 19.77 7.71
C ALA A 344 -7.03 21.29 7.60
N ALA A 345 -5.99 21.82 8.24
CA ALA A 345 -5.61 23.22 8.10
C ALA A 345 -5.44 23.62 6.62
N TYR A 346 -4.92 22.71 5.80
CA TYR A 346 -4.71 22.90 4.38
C TYR A 346 -6.00 23.20 3.62
N SER A 347 -7.10 22.52 3.89
CA SER A 347 -8.38 22.76 3.20
C SER A 347 -8.91 24.18 3.45
N HIS A 348 -8.82 24.67 4.70
CA HIS A 348 -9.25 26.02 5.08
C HIS A 348 -8.30 27.11 4.57
N MET A 349 -6.99 26.84 4.52
CA MET A 349 -6.00 27.72 3.89
C MET A 349 -6.33 27.89 2.39
N ARG A 350 -6.60 26.79 1.67
CA ARG A 350 -6.96 26.85 0.24
C ARG A 350 -8.27 27.59 0.00
N LEU A 351 -9.27 27.41 0.87
CA LEU A 351 -10.53 28.16 0.79
C LEU A 351 -10.31 29.66 1.02
N SER A 352 -9.46 30.06 1.96
CA SER A 352 -9.08 31.46 2.17
C SER A 352 -8.49 32.06 0.91
N GLN A 353 -7.54 31.39 0.25
CA GLN A 353 -6.95 31.83 -1.02
C GLN A 353 -8.00 31.97 -2.13
N GLY A 354 -8.96 31.06 -2.19
CA GLY A 354 -10.10 31.15 -3.10
C GLY A 354 -10.96 32.40 -2.86
N TYR A 355 -11.24 32.73 -1.61
CA TYR A 355 -11.97 33.94 -1.24
C TYR A 355 -11.19 35.21 -1.58
N THR A 356 -9.87 35.23 -1.31
CA THR A 356 -9.02 36.36 -1.69
C THR A 356 -9.04 36.62 -3.19
N ALA A 357 -8.91 35.58 -4.01
CA ALA A 357 -8.99 35.68 -5.46
C ALA A 357 -10.36 36.23 -5.95
N ASN A 358 -11.42 36.03 -5.17
CA ASN A 358 -12.76 36.58 -5.45
C ASN A 358 -13.06 37.90 -4.72
N LYS A 359 -12.06 38.53 -4.09
CA LYS A 359 -12.18 39.79 -3.33
C LYS A 359 -13.14 39.73 -2.15
N GLN A 360 -13.35 38.53 -1.59
CA GLN A 360 -14.14 38.27 -0.38
C GLN A 360 -13.24 38.25 0.85
N PHE A 361 -12.65 39.39 1.19
CA PHE A 361 -11.57 39.49 2.16
C PHE A 361 -12.00 39.08 3.59
N LYS A 362 -13.24 39.37 4.00
CA LYS A 362 -13.75 39.01 5.33
C LYS A 362 -13.80 37.47 5.50
N GLU A 363 -14.33 36.78 4.51
CA GLU A 363 -14.39 35.33 4.47
C GLU A 363 -13.00 34.70 4.38
N ALA A 364 -12.09 35.34 3.63
CA ALA A 364 -10.70 34.92 3.53
C ALA A 364 -10.00 34.94 4.90
N VAL A 365 -10.09 36.05 5.64
CA VAL A 365 -9.53 36.18 6.99
C VAL A 365 -10.13 35.13 7.95
N THR A 366 -11.44 34.92 7.89
CA THR A 366 -12.11 33.93 8.73
C THR A 366 -11.60 32.52 8.48
N SER A 367 -11.50 32.12 7.20
CA SER A 367 -10.97 30.79 6.80
C SER A 367 -9.51 30.61 7.18
N MET A 368 -8.66 31.66 7.01
CA MET A 368 -7.24 31.58 7.35
C MET A 368 -7.01 31.47 8.86
N LYS A 369 -7.77 32.21 9.67
CA LYS A 369 -7.74 32.07 11.14
C LYS A 369 -8.10 30.66 11.58
N HIS A 370 -9.12 30.07 10.96
CA HIS A 370 -9.50 28.69 11.26
C HIS A 370 -8.41 27.68 10.88
N ALA A 371 -7.76 27.87 9.72
CA ALA A 371 -6.59 27.07 9.33
C ALA A 371 -5.46 27.14 10.37
N LEU A 372 -5.17 28.33 10.88
CA LEU A 372 -4.14 28.55 11.92
C LEU A 372 -4.52 27.84 13.24
N GLU A 373 -5.78 27.94 13.66
CA GLU A 373 -6.26 27.22 14.85
C GLU A 373 -6.10 25.71 14.73
N LEU A 374 -6.50 25.14 13.60
CA LEU A 374 -6.33 23.71 13.32
C LEU A 374 -4.85 23.30 13.30
N ALA A 375 -3.97 24.11 12.70
CA ALA A 375 -2.55 23.84 12.71
C ALA A 375 -1.96 23.85 14.13
N LYS A 376 -2.34 24.82 14.97
CA LYS A 376 -1.92 24.88 16.39
C LYS A 376 -2.39 23.66 17.21
N GLN A 377 -3.55 23.10 16.89
CA GLN A 377 -4.09 21.91 17.57
C GLN A 377 -3.44 20.60 17.09
N ASN A 378 -3.16 20.47 15.79
CA ASN A 378 -2.83 19.19 15.16
C ASN A 378 -1.37 19.06 14.71
N SER A 379 -0.63 20.20 14.55
CA SER A 379 0.75 20.19 14.11
C SER A 379 1.70 20.54 15.25
N ARG A 380 2.88 19.89 15.24
CA ARG A 380 4.00 20.25 16.10
C ARG A 380 5.09 21.02 15.34
N ASP A 381 4.84 21.36 14.07
CA ASP A 381 5.78 22.11 13.23
C ASP A 381 5.60 23.62 13.44
N PRO A 382 6.55 24.27 14.14
CA PRO A 382 6.48 25.71 14.39
C PRO A 382 6.57 26.55 13.10
N LEU A 383 7.28 26.06 12.06
CA LEU A 383 7.43 26.79 10.79
C LEU A 383 6.10 26.88 10.05
N LEU A 384 5.30 25.81 10.08
CA LEU A 384 3.95 25.84 9.51
C LEU A 384 3.04 26.83 10.24
N ILE A 385 3.11 26.85 11.58
CA ILE A 385 2.29 27.74 12.41
C ILE A 385 2.68 29.21 12.15
N ASP A 386 3.98 29.51 12.08
CA ASP A 386 4.48 30.86 11.81
C ASP A 386 4.06 31.32 10.39
N ALA A 387 4.22 30.47 9.39
CA ALA A 387 3.80 30.77 8.01
C ALA A 387 2.28 31.06 7.93
N LEU A 388 1.45 30.27 8.60
CA LEU A 388 0.00 30.53 8.64
C LEU A 388 -0.35 31.80 9.40
N GLN A 389 0.39 32.16 10.45
CA GLN A 389 0.22 33.41 11.15
C GLN A 389 0.53 34.64 10.25
N ASP A 390 1.60 34.54 9.44
CA ASP A 390 1.93 35.57 8.46
C ASP A 390 0.84 35.73 7.40
N MET A 391 0.31 34.62 6.92
CA MET A 391 -0.82 34.61 5.96
C MET A 391 -2.11 35.21 6.57
N VAL A 392 -2.35 35.07 7.87
CA VAL A 392 -3.47 35.73 8.57
C VAL A 392 -3.24 37.25 8.58
N ASN A 393 -2.03 37.71 8.88
CA ASN A 393 -1.69 39.12 8.90
C ASN A 393 -1.86 39.75 7.52
N GLU A 394 -1.33 39.09 6.48
CA GLU A 394 -1.49 39.53 5.07
C GLU A 394 -2.97 39.59 4.64
N ALA A 395 -3.77 38.58 4.99
CA ALA A 395 -5.18 38.60 4.69
C ALA A 395 -5.94 39.74 5.39
N GLN A 396 -5.52 40.15 6.59
CA GLN A 396 -6.11 41.27 7.33
C GLN A 396 -5.76 42.64 6.73
N GLU A 397 -4.58 42.80 6.13
CA GLU A 397 -4.18 44.01 5.43
C GLU A 397 -5.05 44.32 4.19
N ASN A 398 -5.72 43.32 3.65
CA ASN A 398 -6.63 43.47 2.52
C ASN A 398 -8.07 43.86 2.92
N LEU A 399 -8.38 43.93 4.23
CA LEU A 399 -9.69 44.36 4.73
C LEU A 399 -9.84 45.88 4.70
#